data_c0b5e7944c6b887ff85c536e381c0fc8
#
_entry.id   c0b5e7944c6b887ff85c536e381c0fc8
#
_cell.length_a   1.000
_cell.length_b   1.000
_cell.length_c   1.000
_cell.angle_alpha   90.00
_cell.angle_beta   90.00
_cell.angle_gamma   90.00
#
_symmetry.space_group_name_H-M   'P 1'
#
loop_
_entity.id
_entity.type
_entity.pdbx_description
1 polymer ?
#
loop_
_entity_poly.entity_id
_entity_poly.type
_entity_poly.pdbx_seq_one_letter_code
_entity_poly.pdbx_strand_id
1 'polypeptide(L)'
;MVEFRYRGRQISQEDILDIRALIERHPNESRRTLSTRLCEAWQWRQANGALRDMVCRGLLLMLERAGEITLPPVSYVRHNPLARRVRPEPAKVDATPMEARLRSLQPLEFEQVRRTAQEPLFNSLMEEHHYLGYEQPVGEHLKYLVSAQGRPIACLAWSSAARHLGSRDRYLGWSADARCRNIRFIAYNTRFLILPWVRVEHLASHILGRMAARISGDWQRLYGHPIYFLETFVDPERFRGTCYRAANWELLGKTTGRGKQSNSYVPNRSIKEVLGYPLTKRFREQLGDVG
;
A
#
# COMPACT_ATOMS: atom_id res chain seq x y z
N MET A 1 29.09 -16.99 25.68
CA MET A 1 29.17 -17.05 24.20
C MET A 1 27.82 -16.58 23.66
N VAL A 2 27.81 -15.56 22.79
CA VAL A 2 26.56 -15.08 22.19
C VAL A 2 26.23 -16.03 21.04
N GLU A 3 25.20 -16.84 21.19
CA GLU A 3 24.69 -17.69 20.10
C GLU A 3 23.74 -16.85 19.25
N PHE A 4 24.04 -16.69 17.99
CA PHE A 4 23.15 -16.02 17.04
C PHE A 4 22.21 -17.03 16.38
N ARG A 5 20.93 -16.70 16.29
CA ARG A 5 19.94 -17.47 15.53
C ARG A 5 19.26 -16.58 14.49
N TYR A 6 19.33 -16.98 13.23
CA TYR A 6 18.75 -16.23 12.13
C TYR A 6 17.85 -17.10 11.26
N ARG A 7 16.55 -16.82 11.25
CA ARG A 7 15.51 -17.53 10.48
C ARG A 7 15.59 -19.07 10.60
N GLY A 8 15.78 -19.56 11.82
CA GLY A 8 15.82 -20.98 12.16
C GLY A 8 17.21 -21.63 12.07
N ARG A 9 18.21 -20.94 11.48
CA ARG A 9 19.61 -21.40 11.46
C ARG A 9 20.33 -20.86 12.70
N GLN A 10 21.02 -21.73 13.44
CA GLN A 10 22.00 -21.35 14.45
C GLN A 10 23.28 -20.93 13.73
N ILE A 11 23.91 -19.89 14.24
CA ILE A 11 25.18 -19.34 13.73
C ILE A 11 26.21 -19.52 14.82
N SER A 12 27.16 -20.39 14.58
CA SER A 12 28.28 -20.66 15.52
C SER A 12 29.39 -19.62 15.37
N GLN A 13 30.33 -19.62 16.30
CA GLN A 13 31.57 -18.82 16.19
C GLN A 13 32.41 -19.24 14.98
N GLU A 14 32.41 -20.52 14.64
CA GLU A 14 33.08 -21.06 13.46
C GLU A 14 32.47 -20.49 12.18
N ASP A 15 31.11 -20.43 12.08
CA ASP A 15 30.41 -19.77 10.98
C ASP A 15 30.82 -18.30 10.83
N ILE A 16 31.01 -17.57 11.95
CA ILE A 16 31.44 -16.16 11.93
C ILE A 16 32.89 -16.03 11.44
N LEU A 17 33.78 -16.92 11.85
CA LEU A 17 35.16 -16.95 11.38
C LEU A 17 35.22 -17.25 9.87
N ASP A 18 34.43 -18.17 9.39
CA ASP A 18 34.33 -18.51 7.97
C ASP A 18 33.82 -17.30 7.15
N ILE A 19 32.83 -16.57 7.68
CA ILE A 19 32.33 -15.35 7.04
C ILE A 19 33.41 -14.29 6.99
N ARG A 20 34.17 -14.07 8.08
CA ARG A 20 35.30 -13.12 8.10
C ARG A 20 36.34 -13.49 7.06
N ALA A 21 36.77 -14.75 7.02
CA ALA A 21 37.72 -15.24 6.05
C ALA A 21 37.22 -15.12 4.60
N LEU A 22 35.92 -15.29 4.37
CA LEU A 22 35.30 -15.06 3.06
C LEU A 22 35.40 -13.58 2.66
N ILE A 23 35.09 -12.67 3.57
CA ILE A 23 35.15 -11.22 3.31
C ILE A 23 36.61 -10.79 3.03
N GLU A 24 37.55 -11.26 3.82
CA GLU A 24 38.98 -10.96 3.66
C GLU A 24 39.55 -11.46 2.31
N ARG A 25 39.12 -12.63 1.86
CA ARG A 25 39.51 -13.16 0.55
C ARG A 25 38.90 -12.40 -0.63
N HIS A 26 37.79 -11.69 -0.40
CA HIS A 26 37.04 -11.00 -1.45
C HIS A 26 36.69 -9.55 -1.09
N PRO A 27 37.69 -8.69 -0.76
CA PRO A 27 37.47 -7.35 -0.20
C PRO A 27 36.75 -6.39 -1.17
N ASN A 28 36.87 -6.61 -2.47
CA ASN A 28 36.32 -5.76 -3.51
C ASN A 28 34.98 -6.27 -4.08
N GLU A 29 34.46 -7.39 -3.56
CA GLU A 29 33.20 -7.93 -4.03
C GLU A 29 31.98 -7.24 -3.40
N SER A 30 30.90 -7.22 -4.14
CA SER A 30 29.65 -6.67 -3.63
C SER A 30 29.07 -7.53 -2.50
N ARG A 31 28.32 -6.91 -1.59
CA ARG A 31 27.56 -7.61 -0.54
C ARG A 31 26.62 -8.69 -1.11
N ARG A 32 26.15 -8.50 -2.35
CA ARG A 32 25.34 -9.49 -3.06
C ARG A 32 26.17 -10.71 -3.47
N THR A 33 27.32 -10.48 -4.06
CA THR A 33 28.23 -11.57 -4.48
C THR A 33 28.70 -12.38 -3.29
N LEU A 34 29.08 -11.71 -2.19
CA LEU A 34 29.45 -12.37 -0.93
C LEU A 34 28.31 -13.25 -0.39
N SER A 35 27.07 -12.75 -0.41
CA SER A 35 25.91 -13.55 0.04
C SER A 35 25.64 -14.76 -0.85
N THR A 36 25.88 -14.65 -2.15
CA THR A 36 25.76 -15.77 -3.10
C THR A 36 26.80 -16.84 -2.81
N ARG A 37 28.08 -16.44 -2.68
CA ARG A 37 29.17 -17.38 -2.33
C ARG A 37 28.94 -18.09 -1.01
N LEU A 38 28.48 -17.34 0.02
CA LEU A 38 28.18 -17.94 1.32
C LEU A 38 27.01 -18.93 1.25
N CYS A 39 25.98 -18.63 0.47
CA CYS A 39 24.88 -19.56 0.24
C CYS A 39 25.33 -20.82 -0.52
N GLU A 40 26.25 -20.70 -1.45
CA GLU A 40 26.86 -21.84 -2.17
C GLU A 40 27.71 -22.71 -1.23
N ALA A 41 28.58 -22.08 -0.46
CA ALA A 41 29.42 -22.79 0.53
C ALA A 41 28.57 -23.51 1.59
N TRP A 42 27.52 -22.91 2.06
CA TRP A 42 26.63 -23.48 3.06
C TRP A 42 25.50 -24.34 2.48
N GLN A 43 25.42 -24.50 1.15
CA GLN A 43 24.29 -25.17 0.46
C GLN A 43 22.92 -24.62 0.89
N TRP A 44 22.88 -23.32 1.19
CA TRP A 44 21.69 -22.66 1.74
C TRP A 44 20.71 -22.31 0.63
N ARG A 45 19.79 -23.25 0.35
CA ARG A 45 18.85 -23.20 -0.76
C ARG A 45 17.39 -23.17 -0.27
N GLN A 46 16.51 -22.68 -1.14
CA GLN A 46 15.06 -22.80 -1.00
C GLN A 46 14.59 -24.18 -1.47
N ALA A 47 13.34 -24.53 -1.17
CA ALA A 47 12.75 -25.79 -1.62
C ALA A 47 12.75 -25.97 -3.15
N ASN A 48 12.73 -24.86 -3.90
CA ASN A 48 12.81 -24.84 -5.37
C ASN A 48 14.27 -24.87 -5.90
N GLY A 49 15.26 -25.10 -5.06
CA GLY A 49 16.68 -25.17 -5.44
C GLY A 49 17.40 -23.81 -5.54
N ALA A 50 16.68 -22.69 -5.54
CA ALA A 50 17.30 -21.36 -5.62
C ALA A 50 18.07 -21.01 -4.34
N LEU A 51 19.16 -20.26 -4.47
CA LEU A 51 19.94 -19.78 -3.32
C LEU A 51 19.12 -18.82 -2.45
N ARG A 52 19.33 -18.85 -1.14
CA ARG A 52 18.71 -17.94 -0.18
C ARG A 52 19.51 -16.62 -0.02
N ASP A 53 20.04 -16.07 -1.11
CA ASP A 53 20.92 -14.89 -1.10
C ASP A 53 20.32 -13.66 -0.38
N MET A 54 19.01 -13.41 -0.53
CA MET A 54 18.30 -12.34 0.18
C MET A 54 18.28 -12.57 1.70
N VAL A 55 18.09 -13.82 2.13
CA VAL A 55 18.09 -14.20 3.55
C VAL A 55 19.50 -14.08 4.11
N CYS A 56 20.50 -14.55 3.35
CA CYS A 56 21.90 -14.47 3.70
C CYS A 56 22.37 -13.00 3.83
N ARG A 57 21.97 -12.10 2.94
CA ARG A 57 22.26 -10.65 3.08
C ARG A 57 21.70 -10.08 4.37
N GLY A 58 20.50 -10.52 4.78
CA GLY A 58 19.93 -10.12 6.06
C GLY A 58 20.71 -10.62 7.26
N LEU A 59 21.26 -11.86 7.20
CA LEU A 59 22.18 -12.41 8.21
C LEU A 59 23.46 -11.57 8.29
N LEU A 60 24.13 -11.32 7.17
CA LEU A 60 25.35 -10.53 7.12
C LEU A 60 25.17 -9.13 7.73
N LEU A 61 24.05 -8.44 7.42
CA LEU A 61 23.70 -7.16 8.01
C LEU A 61 23.42 -7.25 9.51
N MET A 62 22.83 -8.35 9.99
CA MET A 62 22.62 -8.57 11.43
C MET A 62 23.97 -8.72 12.16
N LEU A 63 24.89 -9.50 11.61
CA LEU A 63 26.24 -9.69 12.19
C LEU A 63 27.08 -8.41 12.14
N GLU A 64 26.99 -7.61 11.07
CA GLU A 64 27.63 -6.28 10.99
C GLU A 64 27.12 -5.36 12.09
N ARG A 65 25.80 -5.32 12.32
CA ARG A 65 25.18 -4.51 13.39
C ARG A 65 25.52 -5.01 14.79
N ALA A 66 25.80 -6.29 14.95
CA ALA A 66 26.28 -6.88 16.20
C ALA A 66 27.80 -6.66 16.42
N GLY A 67 28.52 -6.07 15.45
CA GLY A 67 29.95 -5.83 15.52
C GLY A 67 30.81 -7.07 15.25
N GLU A 68 30.21 -8.15 14.80
CA GLU A 68 30.91 -9.42 14.56
C GLU A 68 31.68 -9.46 13.24
N ILE A 69 31.26 -8.72 12.25
CA ILE A 69 31.90 -8.63 10.93
C ILE A 69 31.90 -7.20 10.40
N THR A 70 32.78 -6.90 9.46
CA THR A 70 32.81 -5.66 8.70
C THR A 70 32.56 -5.96 7.24
N LEU A 71 31.41 -5.49 6.69
CA LEU A 71 31.07 -5.71 5.28
C LEU A 71 31.75 -4.66 4.39
N PRO A 72 32.05 -5.00 3.12
CA PRO A 72 32.53 -4.01 2.17
C PRO A 72 31.55 -2.82 2.02
N PRO A 73 32.05 -1.62 1.67
CA PRO A 73 31.21 -0.46 1.47
C PRO A 73 30.15 -0.71 0.38
N VAL A 74 29.02 -0.06 0.51
CA VAL A 74 27.94 -0.18 -0.50
C VAL A 74 28.40 0.50 -1.78
N SER A 75 28.64 -0.28 -2.83
CA SER A 75 29.13 0.20 -4.14
C SER A 75 28.14 1.10 -4.87
N TYR A 76 26.83 0.98 -4.58
CA TYR A 76 25.78 1.79 -5.20
C TYR A 76 24.59 1.94 -4.27
N VAL A 77 24.29 3.17 -3.90
CA VAL A 77 23.02 3.53 -3.24
C VAL A 77 22.05 3.94 -4.33
N ARG A 78 21.02 3.12 -4.57
CA ARG A 78 19.96 3.50 -5.50
C ARG A 78 19.34 4.80 -5.03
N HIS A 79 19.42 5.82 -5.88
CA HIS A 79 18.64 7.04 -5.68
C HIS A 79 17.16 6.65 -5.77
N ASN A 80 16.45 6.73 -4.63
CA ASN A 80 15.01 6.58 -4.61
C ASN A 80 14.38 7.98 -4.72
N PRO A 81 13.83 8.37 -5.86
CA PRO A 81 13.23 9.70 -6.01
C PRO A 81 12.03 9.91 -5.07
N LEU A 82 11.45 8.83 -4.54
CA LEU A 82 10.36 8.87 -3.56
C LEU A 82 10.85 8.94 -2.10
N ALA A 83 12.17 8.85 -1.84
CA ALA A 83 12.72 8.94 -0.49
C ALA A 83 12.60 10.37 0.08
N ARG A 84 12.61 11.38 -0.75
CA ARG A 84 12.34 12.77 -0.38
C ARG A 84 10.90 13.10 -0.75
N ARG A 85 10.07 13.24 0.27
CA ARG A 85 8.70 13.72 0.10
C ARG A 85 8.73 15.19 -0.34
N VAL A 86 8.37 15.44 -1.58
CA VAL A 86 8.11 16.80 -2.06
C VAL A 86 6.69 17.16 -1.63
N ARG A 87 6.55 18.19 -0.81
CA ARG A 87 5.23 18.71 -0.43
C ARG A 87 4.63 19.46 -1.62
N PRO A 88 3.34 19.22 -1.94
CA PRO A 88 2.64 20.04 -2.93
C PRO A 88 2.61 21.51 -2.52
N GLU A 89 2.66 22.40 -3.49
CA GLU A 89 2.45 23.82 -3.23
C GLU A 89 1.00 24.10 -2.83
N PRO A 90 0.76 24.98 -1.84
CA PRO A 90 -0.59 25.35 -1.43
C PRO A 90 -1.37 25.98 -2.58
N ALA A 91 -2.57 25.46 -2.84
CA ALA A 91 -3.46 26.00 -3.86
C ALA A 91 -4.50 26.92 -3.23
N LYS A 92 -4.76 28.06 -3.87
CA LYS A 92 -5.84 28.97 -3.45
C LYS A 92 -7.19 28.40 -3.91
N VAL A 93 -8.09 28.15 -2.97
CA VAL A 93 -9.45 27.70 -3.21
C VAL A 93 -10.44 28.55 -2.45
N ASP A 94 -11.68 28.63 -2.94
CA ASP A 94 -12.77 29.23 -2.17
C ASP A 94 -13.19 28.27 -1.03
N ALA A 95 -12.76 28.61 0.19
CA ALA A 95 -13.06 27.89 1.42
C ALA A 95 -14.29 28.45 2.18
N THR A 96 -15.13 29.25 1.54
CA THR A 96 -16.36 29.75 2.14
C THR A 96 -17.25 28.59 2.58
N PRO A 97 -17.82 28.57 3.78
CA PRO A 97 -18.70 27.51 4.24
C PRO A 97 -19.81 27.17 3.25
N MET A 98 -19.99 25.87 2.99
CA MET A 98 -21.02 25.34 2.12
C MET A 98 -21.94 24.45 2.96
N GLU A 99 -23.05 24.97 3.39
CA GLU A 99 -24.10 24.25 4.11
C GLU A 99 -25.34 24.16 3.21
N ALA A 100 -25.66 22.94 2.78
CA ALA A 100 -26.72 22.72 1.80
C ALA A 100 -27.35 21.33 1.95
N ARG A 101 -28.50 21.13 1.35
CA ARG A 101 -29.04 19.79 1.16
C ARG A 101 -28.40 19.16 -0.05
N LEU A 102 -28.09 17.85 0.01
CA LEU A 102 -27.43 17.13 -1.09
C LEU A 102 -28.13 17.34 -2.44
N ARG A 103 -29.47 17.37 -2.47
CA ARG A 103 -30.26 17.57 -3.70
C ARG A 103 -29.99 18.92 -4.40
N SER A 104 -29.67 19.96 -3.64
CA SER A 104 -29.42 21.29 -4.22
C SER A 104 -28.01 21.44 -4.80
N LEU A 105 -27.14 20.47 -4.53
CA LEU A 105 -25.77 20.42 -5.09
C LEU A 105 -25.66 19.54 -6.35
N GLN A 106 -26.73 18.86 -6.72
CA GLN A 106 -26.75 18.02 -7.93
C GLN A 106 -26.84 18.85 -9.21
N PRO A 107 -26.20 18.39 -10.31
CA PRO A 107 -25.33 17.21 -10.39
C PRO A 107 -23.95 17.44 -9.76
N LEU A 108 -23.38 16.43 -9.09
CA LEU A 108 -21.98 16.48 -8.69
C LEU A 108 -21.09 16.11 -9.88
N GLU A 109 -20.01 16.87 -10.05
CA GLU A 109 -18.99 16.63 -11.07
C GLU A 109 -17.87 15.79 -10.48
N PHE A 110 -17.51 14.70 -11.19
CA PHE A 110 -16.43 13.79 -10.79
C PHE A 110 -15.36 13.83 -11.86
N GLU A 111 -14.26 14.47 -11.59
CA GLU A 111 -13.14 14.57 -12.51
C GLU A 111 -11.99 13.65 -12.09
N GLN A 112 -11.55 12.80 -13.02
CA GLN A 112 -10.32 12.04 -12.82
C GLN A 112 -9.13 12.94 -13.17
N VAL A 113 -8.36 13.37 -12.16
CA VAL A 113 -7.37 14.45 -12.31
C VAL A 113 -5.91 13.98 -12.43
N ARG A 114 -5.64 12.67 -12.34
CA ARG A 114 -4.27 12.17 -12.51
C ARG A 114 -3.74 12.52 -13.91
N ARG A 115 -2.56 13.15 -13.96
CA ARG A 115 -1.92 13.63 -15.19
C ARG A 115 -2.72 14.70 -15.96
N THR A 116 -3.50 15.49 -15.25
CA THR A 116 -4.19 16.67 -15.78
C THR A 116 -3.68 17.94 -15.11
N ALA A 117 -4.09 19.10 -15.60
CA ALA A 117 -3.79 20.41 -15.00
C ALA A 117 -4.37 20.56 -13.58
N GLN A 118 -5.37 19.77 -13.21
CA GLN A 118 -6.03 19.80 -11.88
C GLN A 118 -5.32 18.89 -10.84
N GLU A 119 -4.36 18.08 -11.24
CA GLU A 119 -3.66 17.19 -10.30
C GLU A 119 -2.91 17.95 -9.18
N PRO A 120 -2.24 19.09 -9.43
CA PRO A 120 -1.63 19.90 -8.38
C PRO A 120 -2.63 20.39 -7.34
N LEU A 121 -3.82 20.82 -7.75
CA LEU A 121 -4.90 21.22 -6.85
C LEU A 121 -5.33 20.06 -5.93
N PHE A 122 -5.57 18.88 -6.50
CA PHE A 122 -5.89 17.68 -5.72
C PHE A 122 -4.78 17.36 -4.70
N ASN A 123 -3.52 17.42 -5.11
CA ASN A 123 -2.38 17.10 -4.25
C ASN A 123 -2.27 18.10 -3.08
N SER A 124 -2.49 19.40 -3.34
CA SER A 124 -2.51 20.46 -2.34
C SER A 124 -3.65 20.26 -1.33
N LEU A 125 -4.87 20.08 -1.80
CA LEU A 125 -6.03 19.85 -0.92
C LEU A 125 -5.84 18.62 -0.03
N MET A 126 -5.26 17.56 -0.59
CA MET A 126 -4.98 16.34 0.15
C MET A 126 -3.87 16.55 1.20
N GLU A 127 -2.83 17.32 0.87
CA GLU A 127 -1.74 17.64 1.81
C GLU A 127 -2.23 18.49 2.98
N GLU A 128 -3.04 19.51 2.71
CA GLU A 128 -3.46 20.48 3.72
C GLU A 128 -4.57 19.96 4.63
N HIS A 129 -5.50 19.16 4.09
CA HIS A 129 -6.75 18.85 4.80
C HIS A 129 -6.94 17.37 5.16
N HIS A 130 -6.16 16.45 4.59
CA HIS A 130 -6.27 15.05 4.98
C HIS A 130 -5.26 14.69 6.09
N TYR A 131 -5.71 14.01 7.15
CA TYR A 131 -4.89 13.68 8.33
C TYR A 131 -3.59 12.90 8.05
N LEU A 132 -3.50 12.19 6.92
CA LEU A 132 -2.27 11.51 6.45
C LEU A 132 -1.47 12.37 5.46
N GLY A 133 -2.01 13.51 5.06
CA GLY A 133 -1.46 14.33 3.99
C GLY A 133 -1.39 13.61 2.64
N TYR A 134 -0.71 14.26 1.70
CA TYR A 134 -0.48 13.72 0.36
C TYR A 134 0.75 12.79 0.36
N GLU A 135 0.64 11.69 -0.33
CA GLU A 135 1.75 10.79 -0.67
C GLU A 135 1.58 10.35 -2.13
N GLN A 136 2.64 10.44 -2.92
CA GLN A 136 2.60 10.02 -4.33
C GLN A 136 2.42 8.49 -4.39
N PRO A 137 1.32 7.99 -4.95
CA PRO A 137 1.10 6.57 -5.11
C PRO A 137 2.09 5.95 -6.12
N VAL A 138 2.44 4.69 -5.89
CA VAL A 138 3.25 3.88 -6.79
C VAL A 138 2.36 2.86 -7.48
N GLY A 139 2.57 2.63 -8.78
CA GLY A 139 1.76 1.72 -9.58
C GLY A 139 0.45 2.34 -10.08
N GLU A 140 -0.53 1.49 -10.36
CA GLU A 140 -1.84 1.91 -10.85
C GLU A 140 -2.61 2.64 -9.76
N HIS A 141 -3.08 3.85 -10.08
CA HIS A 141 -3.82 4.68 -9.15
C HIS A 141 -4.65 5.75 -9.87
N LEU A 142 -5.74 6.15 -9.27
CA LEU A 142 -6.60 7.22 -9.75
C LEU A 142 -6.82 8.27 -8.66
N LYS A 143 -6.98 9.52 -9.09
CA LYS A 143 -7.26 10.67 -8.22
C LYS A 143 -8.52 11.35 -8.75
N TYR A 144 -9.46 11.60 -7.87
CA TYR A 144 -10.71 12.27 -8.23
C TYR A 144 -10.90 13.53 -7.42
N LEU A 145 -11.17 14.62 -8.13
CA LEU A 145 -11.72 15.83 -7.57
C LEU A 145 -13.25 15.80 -7.79
N VAL A 146 -13.99 16.00 -6.73
CA VAL A 146 -15.45 16.11 -6.80
C VAL A 146 -15.82 17.55 -6.59
N SER A 147 -16.60 18.11 -7.50
CA SER A 147 -17.06 19.49 -7.47
C SER A 147 -18.58 19.61 -7.48
N ALA A 148 -19.09 20.68 -6.93
CA ALA A 148 -20.47 21.09 -7.03
C ALA A 148 -20.49 22.60 -7.30
N GLN A 149 -21.28 23.04 -8.27
CA GLN A 149 -21.39 24.46 -8.65
C GLN A 149 -20.03 25.11 -8.92
N GLY A 150 -19.12 24.37 -9.58
CA GLY A 150 -17.76 24.83 -9.91
C GLY A 150 -16.77 24.87 -8.73
N ARG A 151 -17.17 24.46 -7.51
CA ARG A 151 -16.31 24.48 -6.32
C ARG A 151 -15.92 23.06 -5.91
N PRO A 152 -14.66 22.80 -5.57
CA PRO A 152 -14.22 21.54 -4.99
C PRO A 152 -14.94 21.27 -3.65
N ILE A 153 -15.47 20.06 -3.49
CA ILE A 153 -16.15 19.60 -2.27
C ILE A 153 -15.55 18.35 -1.66
N ALA A 154 -14.88 17.50 -2.47
CA ALA A 154 -14.26 16.29 -1.97
C ALA A 154 -13.08 15.84 -2.85
N CYS A 155 -12.19 15.04 -2.26
CA CYS A 155 -11.08 14.38 -2.94
C CYS A 155 -11.06 12.89 -2.61
N LEU A 156 -10.82 12.02 -3.62
CA LEU A 156 -10.66 10.59 -3.43
C LEU A 156 -9.42 10.09 -4.17
N ALA A 157 -8.64 9.25 -3.49
CA ALA A 157 -7.53 8.54 -4.12
C ALA A 157 -7.76 7.02 -4.05
N TRP A 158 -7.45 6.36 -5.15
CA TRP A 158 -7.54 4.93 -5.32
C TRP A 158 -6.21 4.39 -5.82
N SER A 159 -5.80 3.21 -5.38
CA SER A 159 -4.60 2.53 -5.88
C SER A 159 -4.81 1.02 -5.92
N SER A 160 -3.83 0.31 -6.49
CA SER A 160 -3.79 -1.15 -6.43
C SER A 160 -3.86 -1.66 -4.99
N ALA A 161 -4.54 -2.77 -4.79
CA ALA A 161 -4.72 -3.40 -3.49
C ALA A 161 -3.42 -3.93 -2.88
N ALA A 162 -3.39 -4.07 -1.56
CA ALA A 162 -2.28 -4.70 -0.87
C ALA A 162 -2.16 -6.18 -1.28
N ARG A 163 -0.93 -6.62 -1.58
CA ARG A 163 -0.68 -7.99 -2.10
C ARG A 163 -1.15 -9.08 -1.15
N HIS A 164 -1.04 -8.85 0.16
CA HIS A 164 -1.46 -9.79 1.21
C HIS A 164 -2.31 -9.06 2.24
N LEU A 165 -3.54 -9.49 2.40
CA LEU A 165 -4.48 -8.97 3.39
C LEU A 165 -5.37 -10.11 3.89
N GLY A 166 -5.02 -10.72 5.02
CA GLY A 166 -5.63 -11.95 5.50
C GLY A 166 -7.14 -11.88 5.71
N SER A 167 -7.69 -10.74 6.14
CA SER A 167 -9.15 -10.55 6.29
C SER A 167 -9.87 -10.58 4.95
N ARG A 168 -9.37 -9.84 3.95
CA ARG A 168 -9.89 -9.88 2.59
C ARG A 168 -9.75 -11.27 1.96
N ASP A 169 -8.55 -11.87 2.08
CA ASP A 169 -8.25 -13.14 1.44
C ASP A 169 -9.18 -14.26 1.96
N ARG A 170 -9.51 -14.26 3.26
CA ARG A 170 -10.52 -15.17 3.85
C ARG A 170 -11.93 -14.86 3.36
N TYR A 171 -12.31 -13.59 3.26
CA TYR A 171 -13.64 -13.18 2.77
C TYR A 171 -13.88 -13.59 1.31
N LEU A 172 -12.87 -13.44 0.45
CA LEU A 172 -12.92 -13.83 -0.96
C LEU A 172 -12.88 -15.35 -1.14
N GLY A 173 -12.21 -16.09 -0.27
CA GLY A 173 -12.06 -17.55 -0.34
C GLY A 173 -11.17 -18.04 -1.48
N TRP A 174 -10.35 -17.17 -2.07
CA TRP A 174 -9.50 -17.51 -3.21
C TRP A 174 -8.20 -18.24 -2.82
N SER A 175 -7.64 -18.97 -3.77
CA SER A 175 -6.34 -19.64 -3.61
C SER A 175 -5.19 -18.63 -3.67
N ALA A 176 -3.98 -19.08 -3.29
CA ALA A 176 -2.77 -18.26 -3.42
C ALA A 176 -2.46 -17.92 -4.89
N ASP A 177 -2.75 -18.84 -5.82
CA ASP A 177 -2.53 -18.66 -7.25
C ASP A 177 -3.55 -17.69 -7.85
N ALA A 178 -4.85 -17.84 -7.50
CA ALA A 178 -5.88 -16.90 -7.89
C ALA A 178 -5.57 -15.48 -7.40
N ARG A 179 -5.14 -15.33 -6.13
CA ARG A 179 -4.69 -14.05 -5.59
C ARG A 179 -3.52 -13.47 -6.39
N CYS A 180 -2.52 -14.27 -6.73
CA CYS A 180 -1.35 -13.79 -7.46
C CYS A 180 -1.72 -13.24 -8.84
N ARG A 181 -2.66 -13.87 -9.52
CA ARG A 181 -3.13 -13.47 -10.86
C ARG A 181 -4.13 -12.31 -10.82
N ASN A 182 -5.05 -12.32 -9.83
CA ASN A 182 -6.27 -11.51 -9.86
C ASN A 182 -6.27 -10.33 -8.87
N ILE A 183 -5.23 -10.15 -8.07
CA ILE A 183 -5.11 -9.01 -7.13
C ILE A 183 -5.22 -7.65 -7.83
N ARG A 184 -4.84 -7.57 -9.10
CA ARG A 184 -4.95 -6.36 -9.93
C ARG A 184 -6.40 -5.90 -10.16
N PHE A 185 -7.39 -6.80 -10.02
CA PHE A 185 -8.82 -6.50 -10.17
C PHE A 185 -9.47 -5.97 -8.88
N ILE A 186 -8.66 -5.64 -7.88
CA ILE A 186 -9.10 -5.01 -6.63
C ILE A 186 -8.50 -3.62 -6.53
N ALA A 187 -9.34 -2.61 -6.27
CA ALA A 187 -8.86 -1.25 -6.00
C ALA A 187 -9.04 -0.89 -4.53
N TYR A 188 -8.03 -0.23 -3.97
CA TYR A 188 -7.97 0.25 -2.61
C TYR A 188 -8.24 1.75 -2.55
N ASN A 189 -9.27 2.18 -1.81
CA ASN A 189 -9.51 3.58 -1.50
C ASN A 189 -8.51 4.04 -0.43
N THR A 190 -7.43 4.68 -0.88
CA THR A 190 -6.30 5.08 -0.03
C THR A 190 -6.58 6.33 0.77
N ARG A 191 -7.37 7.24 0.21
CA ARG A 191 -7.74 8.54 0.79
C ARG A 191 -9.16 8.88 0.39
N PHE A 192 -9.91 9.39 1.34
CA PHE A 192 -11.21 10.02 1.12
C PHE A 192 -11.32 11.24 2.04
N LEU A 193 -11.57 12.38 1.45
CA LEU A 193 -11.64 13.68 2.11
C LEU A 193 -12.90 14.42 1.63
N ILE A 194 -13.79 14.75 2.56
CA ILE A 194 -14.75 15.84 2.38
C ILE A 194 -14.06 17.10 2.87
N LEU A 195 -14.04 18.16 2.08
CA LEU A 195 -13.31 19.37 2.40
C LEU A 195 -13.90 20.06 3.65
N PRO A 196 -13.09 20.66 4.53
CA PRO A 196 -13.51 21.10 5.87
C PRO A 196 -14.66 22.13 5.88
N TRP A 197 -14.78 22.90 4.82
CA TRP A 197 -15.84 23.91 4.68
C TRP A 197 -17.17 23.36 4.15
N VAL A 198 -17.25 22.05 3.84
CA VAL A 198 -18.43 21.41 3.27
C VAL A 198 -19.18 20.64 4.36
N ARG A 199 -20.39 21.08 4.66
CA ARG A 199 -21.30 20.48 5.65
C ARG A 199 -22.61 20.09 4.99
N VAL A 200 -22.62 18.90 4.39
CA VAL A 200 -23.76 18.38 3.62
C VAL A 200 -24.04 16.96 4.08
N GLU A 201 -25.22 16.75 4.63
CA GLU A 201 -25.63 15.42 5.10
C GLU A 201 -25.64 14.41 3.97
N HIS A 202 -25.24 13.17 4.26
CA HIS A 202 -25.18 12.04 3.32
C HIS A 202 -24.23 12.21 2.12
N LEU A 203 -23.52 13.34 2.00
CA LEU A 203 -22.63 13.60 0.86
C LEU A 203 -21.58 12.52 0.69
N ALA A 204 -20.91 12.13 1.78
CA ALA A 204 -19.81 11.16 1.72
C ALA A 204 -20.27 9.78 1.21
N SER A 205 -21.38 9.25 1.73
CA SER A 205 -21.93 7.96 1.27
C SER A 205 -22.45 8.05 -0.16
N HIS A 206 -23.06 9.17 -0.56
CA HIS A 206 -23.47 9.40 -1.94
C HIS A 206 -22.27 9.39 -2.90
N ILE A 207 -21.20 10.10 -2.57
CA ILE A 207 -19.96 10.12 -3.38
C ILE A 207 -19.41 8.71 -3.51
N LEU A 208 -19.32 7.91 -2.43
CA LEU A 208 -18.84 6.53 -2.46
C LEU A 208 -19.69 5.64 -3.38
N GLY A 209 -21.03 5.77 -3.32
CA GLY A 209 -21.92 5.03 -4.23
C GLY A 209 -21.71 5.41 -5.70
N ARG A 210 -21.55 6.72 -6.00
CA ARG A 210 -21.26 7.19 -7.36
C ARG A 210 -19.89 6.73 -7.85
N MET A 211 -18.90 6.68 -6.96
CA MET A 211 -17.57 6.15 -7.28
C MET A 211 -17.60 4.64 -7.57
N ALA A 212 -18.35 3.86 -6.79
CA ALA A 212 -18.50 2.43 -7.04
C ALA A 212 -19.09 2.13 -8.45
N ALA A 213 -19.98 2.99 -8.93
CA ALA A 213 -20.57 2.84 -10.26
C ALA A 213 -19.62 3.16 -11.42
N ARG A 214 -18.54 3.90 -11.20
CA ARG A 214 -17.67 4.42 -12.28
C ARG A 214 -16.23 3.89 -12.27
N ILE A 215 -15.70 3.56 -11.09
CA ILE A 215 -14.27 3.27 -10.90
C ILE A 215 -13.75 2.17 -11.82
N SER A 216 -14.52 1.10 -12.03
CA SER A 216 -14.13 -0.02 -12.88
C SER A 216 -13.99 0.40 -14.35
N GLY A 217 -14.92 1.22 -14.86
CA GLY A 217 -14.85 1.76 -16.22
C GLY A 217 -13.66 2.71 -16.41
N ASP A 218 -13.39 3.56 -15.43
CA ASP A 218 -12.25 4.49 -15.46
C ASP A 218 -10.92 3.72 -15.41
N TRP A 219 -10.86 2.66 -14.60
CA TRP A 219 -9.68 1.79 -14.50
C TRP A 219 -9.45 1.03 -15.81
N GLN A 220 -10.52 0.48 -16.40
CA GLN A 220 -10.46 -0.20 -17.69
C GLN A 220 -9.94 0.72 -18.80
N ARG A 221 -10.37 2.00 -18.83
CA ARG A 221 -9.89 2.95 -19.84
C ARG A 221 -8.42 3.29 -19.69
N LEU A 222 -7.91 3.37 -18.46
CA LEU A 222 -6.54 3.82 -18.19
C LEU A 222 -5.52 2.69 -18.11
N TYR A 223 -5.92 1.50 -17.66
CA TYR A 223 -5.01 0.38 -17.39
C TYR A 223 -5.34 -0.90 -18.16
N GLY A 224 -6.42 -0.91 -18.94
CA GLY A 224 -6.77 -2.02 -19.81
C GLY A 224 -7.43 -3.22 -19.09
N HIS A 225 -7.81 -3.07 -17.81
CA HIS A 225 -8.52 -4.12 -17.08
C HIS A 225 -9.56 -3.55 -16.09
N PRO A 226 -10.65 -4.30 -15.80
CA PRO A 226 -11.68 -3.85 -14.88
C PRO A 226 -11.27 -3.99 -13.42
N ILE A 227 -12.10 -3.44 -12.53
CA ILE A 227 -12.08 -3.70 -11.09
C ILE A 227 -13.37 -4.45 -10.72
N TYR A 228 -13.27 -5.51 -9.92
CA TYR A 228 -14.39 -6.31 -9.46
C TYR A 228 -14.70 -6.12 -7.98
N PHE A 229 -13.73 -5.62 -7.21
CA PHE A 229 -13.88 -5.44 -5.77
C PHE A 229 -13.14 -4.19 -5.28
N LEU A 230 -13.74 -3.51 -4.32
CA LEU A 230 -13.13 -2.34 -3.66
C LEU A 230 -12.79 -2.68 -2.20
N GLU A 231 -11.70 -2.15 -1.70
CA GLU A 231 -11.32 -2.25 -0.29
C GLU A 231 -10.90 -0.90 0.30
N THR A 232 -11.04 -0.74 1.61
CA THR A 232 -10.51 0.41 2.35
C THR A 232 -10.13 0.01 3.79
N PHE A 233 -9.33 0.86 4.44
CA PHE A 233 -8.92 0.71 5.83
C PHE A 233 -9.39 1.91 6.65
N VAL A 234 -10.20 1.65 7.66
CA VAL A 234 -10.69 2.65 8.59
C VAL A 234 -9.96 2.49 9.93
N ASP A 235 -9.37 3.56 10.42
CA ASP A 235 -8.77 3.61 11.75
C ASP A 235 -9.87 3.89 12.79
N PRO A 236 -10.25 2.91 13.64
CA PRO A 236 -11.37 3.06 14.56
C PRO A 236 -11.06 4.06 15.70
N GLU A 237 -9.80 4.36 15.96
CA GLU A 237 -9.41 5.38 16.95
C GLU A 237 -9.75 6.80 16.46
N ARG A 238 -9.90 6.98 15.14
CA ARG A 238 -10.16 8.28 14.52
C ARG A 238 -11.54 8.39 13.86
N PHE A 239 -12.01 7.30 13.25
CA PHE A 239 -13.21 7.31 12.40
C PHE A 239 -14.10 6.10 12.65
N ARG A 240 -15.40 6.31 12.64
CA ARG A 240 -16.40 5.22 12.75
C ARG A 240 -16.68 4.50 11.44
N GLY A 241 -16.18 4.99 10.30
CA GLY A 241 -16.45 4.43 8.98
C GLY A 241 -17.91 4.49 8.52
N THR A 242 -18.71 5.40 9.11
CA THR A 242 -20.17 5.49 8.90
C THR A 242 -20.55 5.71 7.44
N CYS A 243 -19.77 6.53 6.72
CA CYS A 243 -20.05 6.80 5.30
C CYS A 243 -19.87 5.56 4.41
N TYR A 244 -18.90 4.71 4.71
CA TYR A 244 -18.72 3.45 3.99
C TYR A 244 -19.86 2.48 4.29
N ARG A 245 -20.23 2.30 5.56
CA ARG A 245 -21.35 1.44 5.97
C ARG A 245 -22.67 1.92 5.37
N ALA A 246 -22.91 3.25 5.35
CA ALA A 246 -24.07 3.84 4.69
C ALA A 246 -24.04 3.70 3.15
N ALA A 247 -22.88 3.43 2.56
CA ALA A 247 -22.71 3.12 1.14
C ALA A 247 -22.64 1.58 0.90
N ASN A 248 -23.14 0.76 1.82
CA ASN A 248 -23.23 -0.70 1.76
C ASN A 248 -21.86 -1.43 1.68
N TRP A 249 -20.82 -0.83 2.22
CA TRP A 249 -19.54 -1.54 2.39
C TRP A 249 -19.62 -2.48 3.58
N GLU A 250 -19.09 -3.70 3.41
CA GLU A 250 -19.10 -4.74 4.41
C GLU A 250 -17.80 -4.79 5.21
N LEU A 251 -17.88 -5.12 6.50
CA LEU A 251 -16.72 -5.35 7.35
C LEU A 251 -16.12 -6.74 7.05
N LEU A 252 -14.93 -6.77 6.49
CA LEU A 252 -14.21 -8.02 6.17
C LEU A 252 -13.40 -8.55 7.37
N GLY A 253 -13.08 -7.68 8.32
CA GLY A 253 -12.28 -7.98 9.49
C GLY A 253 -11.32 -6.84 9.85
N LYS A 254 -10.21 -7.18 10.50
CA LYS A 254 -9.21 -6.21 10.97
C LYS A 254 -7.82 -6.52 10.41
N THR A 255 -6.98 -5.49 10.33
CA THR A 255 -5.56 -5.65 10.03
C THR A 255 -4.81 -6.21 11.25
N THR A 256 -3.62 -6.74 11.03
CA THR A 256 -2.77 -7.26 12.14
C THR A 256 -1.99 -6.17 12.87
N GLY A 257 -2.07 -4.90 12.44
CA GLY A 257 -1.26 -3.81 12.99
C GLY A 257 0.24 -3.92 12.66
N ARG A 258 0.66 -4.82 11.78
CA ARG A 258 2.06 -4.98 11.37
C ARG A 258 2.34 -4.11 10.15
N GLY A 259 3.26 -3.16 10.29
CA GLY A 259 3.72 -2.34 9.16
C GLY A 259 4.77 -3.06 8.30
N LYS A 260 4.92 -2.65 7.03
CA LYS A 260 5.90 -3.22 6.08
C LYS A 260 7.36 -3.21 6.57
N GLN A 261 7.70 -2.35 7.51
CA GLN A 261 9.06 -2.19 8.05
C GLN A 261 9.29 -2.98 9.34
N SER A 262 8.28 -3.69 9.85
CA SER A 262 8.45 -4.49 11.07
C SER A 262 8.97 -5.88 10.73
N ASN A 263 10.17 -6.20 11.20
CA ASN A 263 10.74 -7.55 11.18
C ASN A 263 10.25 -8.40 12.38
N SER A 264 9.46 -7.80 13.27
CA SER A 264 8.90 -8.48 14.44
C SER A 264 7.43 -8.87 14.22
N TYR A 265 6.96 -9.85 15.00
CA TYR A 265 5.54 -10.24 15.01
C TYR A 265 4.67 -9.31 15.89
N VAL A 266 5.26 -8.28 16.47
CA VAL A 266 4.56 -7.30 17.33
C VAL A 266 3.91 -6.23 16.46
N PRO A 267 2.64 -5.86 16.72
CA PRO A 267 2.00 -4.72 16.06
C PRO A 267 2.78 -3.42 16.32
N ASN A 268 3.05 -2.66 15.28
CA ASN A 268 3.73 -1.36 15.34
C ASN A 268 2.92 -0.23 14.71
N ARG A 269 1.65 -0.50 14.38
CA ARG A 269 0.67 0.46 13.83
C ARG A 269 -0.71 0.17 14.41
N SER A 270 -1.62 1.16 14.38
CA SER A 270 -3.01 0.98 14.75
C SER A 270 -3.66 -0.18 13.97
N ILE A 271 -4.50 -0.94 14.67
CA ILE A 271 -5.31 -2.00 14.06
C ILE A 271 -6.49 -1.33 13.36
N LYS A 272 -6.59 -1.51 12.05
CA LYS A 272 -7.63 -0.90 11.22
C LYS A 272 -8.73 -1.90 10.87
N GLU A 273 -9.96 -1.43 10.80
CA GLU A 273 -11.05 -2.17 10.17
C GLU A 273 -10.82 -2.22 8.66
N VAL A 274 -11.06 -3.37 8.07
CA VAL A 274 -11.01 -3.59 6.63
C VAL A 274 -12.44 -3.67 6.13
N LEU A 275 -12.81 -2.74 5.27
CA LEU A 275 -14.12 -2.76 4.62
C LEU A 275 -13.96 -3.07 3.15
N GLY A 276 -14.93 -3.77 2.57
CA GLY A 276 -14.96 -4.14 1.17
C GLY A 276 -16.31 -3.90 0.52
N TYR A 277 -16.29 -3.72 -0.79
CA TYR A 277 -17.49 -3.52 -1.60
C TYR A 277 -17.37 -4.26 -2.92
N PRO A 278 -18.24 -5.27 -3.21
CA PRO A 278 -18.26 -5.95 -4.48
C PRO A 278 -18.88 -5.08 -5.57
N LEU A 279 -18.21 -4.95 -6.71
CA LEU A 279 -18.74 -4.21 -7.87
C LEU A 279 -19.61 -5.08 -8.77
N THR A 280 -19.50 -6.40 -8.65
CA THR A 280 -20.33 -7.37 -9.40
C THR A 280 -20.83 -8.48 -8.48
N LYS A 281 -21.98 -9.08 -8.78
CA LYS A 281 -22.52 -10.23 -8.02
C LYS A 281 -21.60 -11.47 -8.12
N ARG A 282 -20.85 -11.60 -9.22
CA ARG A 282 -19.96 -12.73 -9.52
C ARG A 282 -18.50 -12.48 -9.13
N PHE A 283 -18.24 -11.50 -8.28
CA PHE A 283 -16.86 -11.09 -7.93
C PHE A 283 -15.99 -12.25 -7.38
N ARG A 284 -16.59 -13.20 -6.62
CA ARG A 284 -15.82 -14.35 -6.10
C ARG A 284 -15.40 -15.31 -7.20
N GLU A 285 -16.26 -15.57 -8.18
CA GLU A 285 -15.93 -16.39 -9.36
C GLU A 285 -14.83 -15.70 -10.18
N GLN A 286 -15.00 -14.41 -10.49
CA GLN A 286 -14.06 -13.63 -11.29
C GLN A 286 -12.69 -13.47 -10.62
N LEU A 287 -12.65 -13.37 -9.29
CA LEU A 287 -11.41 -13.27 -8.52
C LEU A 287 -10.80 -14.64 -8.18
N GLY A 288 -11.60 -15.70 -8.15
CA GLY A 288 -11.18 -17.08 -7.90
C GLY A 288 -10.68 -17.83 -9.12
N ASP A 289 -10.97 -17.31 -10.32
CA ASP A 289 -10.58 -17.93 -11.57
C ASP A 289 -9.06 -17.97 -11.72
N VAL A 290 -8.54 -19.16 -12.06
CA VAL A 290 -7.10 -19.39 -12.30
C VAL A 290 -6.78 -19.61 -13.77
N GLY A 291 -7.79 -19.44 -14.67
CA GLY A 291 -7.79 -19.51 -16.13
C GLY A 291 -6.57 -20.06 -16.81
#